data_5cd2f737407b42559cc7156e8db2efa5
#
_entry.id   5cd2f737407b42559cc7156e8db2efa5
#
_cell.length_a   1.000
_cell.length_b   1.000
_cell.length_c   1.000
_cell.angle_alpha   90.00
_cell.angle_beta   90.00
_cell.angle_gamma   90.00
#
_symmetry.space_group_name_H-M   'P 1'
#
loop_
_entity.id
_entity.type
_entity.pdbx_description
1 polymer ?
#
loop_
_entity_poly.entity_id
_entity_poly.type
_entity_poly.pdbx_seq_one_letter_code
_entity_poly.pdbx_strand_id
1 'polypeptide(L)'
;MPLLYYWTAKNREWDLNYGASFHLNQKNALLHSIEPGESLWAFTRRVDGTYTMAAELLIRARTRNPETYRYGTYRVWGDLERSRYFNIDHLPNAEPIIRALSCTSNAAILGQSFQGNAAVKQITASDDALLRSFCRDFPTDARAKLLPEDELEAALMTDNPDRVRELIRVTYADESHQNRMQRFQETIATRSRQHVLELRDIYDGCCQLCAWSPRETYGSDICEAHHIHWISRGGTDALSNLVLVCPNHHRAIHRFDAPFDWADNAFQLGGTREALMLQKHPLMPVER
;
A
#
# COMPACT_ATOMS: atom_id res chain seq x y z
N MET A 1 5.76 -13.18 -14.65
CA MET A 1 5.44 -14.52 -14.13
C MET A 1 4.96 -14.45 -12.71
N PRO A 2 3.89 -15.19 -12.29
CA PRO A 2 3.35 -15.13 -10.95
C PRO A 2 4.40 -15.47 -9.88
N LEU A 3 4.23 -14.88 -8.70
CA LEU A 3 5.18 -15.04 -7.59
C LEU A 3 4.47 -15.57 -6.34
N LEU A 4 5.24 -16.22 -5.47
CA LEU A 4 4.82 -16.66 -4.15
C LEU A 4 5.73 -16.07 -3.06
N TYR A 5 5.14 -15.64 -1.95
CA TYR A 5 5.81 -14.96 -0.85
C TYR A 5 5.30 -15.50 0.49
N TYR A 6 6.21 -15.61 1.47
CA TYR A 6 5.83 -15.92 2.85
C TYR A 6 5.66 -14.64 3.65
N TRP A 7 4.43 -14.38 4.07
CA TRP A 7 4.08 -13.24 4.89
C TRP A 7 4.05 -13.65 6.36
N THR A 8 4.99 -13.16 7.16
CA THR A 8 5.01 -13.50 8.58
C THR A 8 3.74 -13.03 9.26
N ALA A 9 3.22 -13.81 10.20
CA ALA A 9 1.98 -13.47 10.92
C ALA A 9 2.05 -12.07 11.55
N LYS A 10 3.21 -11.73 12.14
CA LYS A 10 3.45 -10.40 12.73
C LYS A 10 3.25 -9.27 11.70
N ASN A 11 3.86 -9.39 10.52
CA ASN A 11 3.79 -8.34 9.49
C ASN A 11 2.39 -8.27 8.88
N ARG A 12 1.70 -9.42 8.73
CA ARG A 12 0.33 -9.46 8.27
C ARG A 12 -0.63 -8.74 9.24
N GLU A 13 -0.56 -9.07 10.52
CA GLU A 13 -1.39 -8.43 11.54
C GLU A 13 -1.10 -6.93 11.62
N TRP A 14 0.16 -6.55 11.52
CA TRP A 14 0.53 -5.16 11.47
C TRP A 14 -0.12 -4.45 10.27
N ASP A 15 0.03 -4.97 9.06
CA ASP A 15 -0.50 -4.38 7.83
C ASP A 15 -2.02 -4.24 7.90
N LEU A 16 -2.74 -5.29 8.28
CA LEU A 16 -4.21 -5.27 8.40
C LEU A 16 -4.70 -4.32 9.50
N ASN A 17 -3.96 -4.17 10.58
CA ASN A 17 -4.37 -3.31 11.68
C ASN A 17 -4.06 -1.82 11.44
N TYR A 18 -3.08 -1.47 10.59
CA TYR A 18 -2.75 -0.07 10.28
C TYR A 18 -3.26 0.42 8.92
N GLY A 19 -3.77 -0.46 8.09
CA GLY A 19 -4.27 -0.19 6.75
C GLY A 19 -3.59 -1.11 5.75
N ALA A 20 -4.38 -1.98 5.12
CA ALA A 20 -3.88 -2.87 4.09
C ALA A 20 -3.18 -2.06 2.99
N SER A 21 -1.89 -2.30 2.81
CA SER A 21 -1.04 -1.42 2.01
C SER A 21 -1.14 -1.68 0.51
N PHE A 22 -1.64 -2.85 0.11
CA PHE A 22 -1.73 -3.29 -1.29
C PHE A 22 -0.42 -3.17 -2.06
N HIS A 23 0.71 -3.27 -1.36
CA HIS A 23 2.02 -3.31 -1.99
C HIS A 23 2.97 -4.27 -1.26
N LEU A 24 4.02 -4.71 -1.93
CA LEU A 24 5.12 -5.44 -1.35
C LEU A 24 6.45 -4.79 -1.71
N ASN A 25 7.35 -4.72 -0.74
CA ASN A 25 8.73 -4.27 -0.92
C ASN A 25 9.69 -5.43 -0.72
N GLN A 26 10.74 -5.53 -1.54
CA GLN A 26 11.77 -6.55 -1.43
C GLN A 26 13.14 -6.03 -1.90
N LYS A 27 14.21 -6.61 -1.32
CA LYS A 27 15.57 -6.41 -1.81
C LYS A 27 15.87 -7.27 -3.04
N ASN A 28 15.13 -8.38 -3.20
CA ASN A 28 15.32 -9.29 -4.32
C ASN A 28 14.69 -8.73 -5.60
N ALA A 29 15.51 -8.56 -6.65
CA ALA A 29 15.08 -8.07 -7.97
C ALA A 29 14.04 -8.98 -8.64
N LEU A 30 13.91 -10.25 -8.21
CA LEU A 30 12.86 -11.14 -8.69
C LEU A 30 11.46 -10.55 -8.51
N LEU A 31 11.25 -9.68 -7.51
CA LEU A 31 9.98 -9.01 -7.34
C LEU A 31 9.57 -8.20 -8.57
N HIS A 32 10.52 -7.65 -9.33
CA HIS A 32 10.25 -6.89 -10.55
C HIS A 32 10.13 -7.75 -11.82
N SER A 33 10.25 -9.09 -11.71
CA SER A 33 9.94 -10.00 -12.83
C SER A 33 8.44 -10.23 -13.03
N ILE A 34 7.61 -9.87 -12.02
CA ILE A 34 6.16 -9.96 -12.14
C ILE A 34 5.62 -8.82 -13.02
N GLU A 35 4.75 -9.15 -13.96
CA GLU A 35 4.14 -8.18 -14.86
C GLU A 35 2.75 -7.73 -14.38
N PRO A 36 2.28 -6.54 -14.78
CA PRO A 36 0.90 -6.14 -14.55
C PRO A 36 -0.10 -7.19 -15.06
N GLY A 37 -1.10 -7.49 -14.25
CA GLY A 37 -2.08 -8.55 -14.50
C GLY A 37 -1.72 -9.92 -13.94
N GLU A 38 -0.50 -10.10 -13.45
CA GLU A 38 -0.07 -11.35 -12.79
C GLU A 38 -0.29 -11.30 -11.27
N SER A 39 -0.38 -12.46 -10.65
CA SER A 39 -0.61 -12.57 -9.20
C SER A 39 0.66 -12.73 -8.39
N LEU A 40 0.75 -11.97 -7.33
CA LEU A 40 1.64 -12.22 -6.21
C LEU A 40 0.82 -12.86 -5.08
N TRP A 41 1.08 -14.13 -4.84
CA TRP A 41 0.45 -14.90 -3.78
C TRP A 41 1.21 -14.77 -2.47
N ALA A 42 0.48 -14.62 -1.38
CA ALA A 42 1.05 -14.63 -0.04
C ALA A 42 0.45 -15.78 0.78
N PHE A 43 1.30 -16.49 1.51
CA PHE A 43 0.86 -17.42 2.54
C PHE A 43 1.47 -17.05 3.89
N THR A 44 0.82 -17.49 4.97
CA THR A 44 1.25 -17.21 6.34
C THR A 44 1.15 -18.45 7.21
N ARG A 45 1.64 -18.36 8.43
CA ARG A 45 1.51 -19.40 9.44
C ARG A 45 0.65 -18.87 10.58
N ARG A 46 -0.44 -19.57 10.90
CA ARG A 46 -1.31 -19.26 12.02
C ARG A 46 -0.66 -19.59 13.36
N VAL A 47 -1.27 -19.12 14.45
CA VAL A 47 -0.80 -19.38 15.83
C VAL A 47 -0.79 -20.88 16.15
N ASP A 48 -1.75 -21.64 15.61
CA ASP A 48 -1.81 -23.09 15.75
C ASP A 48 -0.73 -23.86 14.98
N GLY A 49 0.12 -23.13 14.24
CA GLY A 49 1.21 -23.69 13.45
C GLY A 49 0.83 -24.07 12.01
N THR A 50 -0.46 -24.00 11.66
CA THR A 50 -0.98 -24.34 10.32
C THR A 50 -0.61 -23.25 9.30
N TYR A 51 -0.18 -23.67 8.12
CA TYR A 51 0.03 -22.74 6.99
C TYR A 51 -1.29 -22.52 6.24
N THR A 52 -1.55 -21.29 5.83
CA THR A 52 -2.72 -20.92 5.03
C THR A 52 -2.41 -19.81 4.05
N MET A 53 -3.22 -19.70 2.99
CA MET A 53 -3.10 -18.56 2.07
C MET A 53 -3.60 -17.29 2.76
N ALA A 54 -2.88 -16.18 2.56
CA ALA A 54 -3.13 -14.91 3.24
C ALA A 54 -3.62 -13.80 2.31
N ALA A 55 -3.11 -13.77 1.07
CA ALA A 55 -3.50 -12.77 0.09
C ALA A 55 -3.22 -13.23 -1.35
N GLU A 56 -3.91 -12.61 -2.29
CA GLU A 56 -3.59 -12.52 -3.71
C GLU A 56 -3.53 -11.04 -4.09
N LEU A 57 -2.36 -10.53 -4.43
CA LEU A 57 -2.24 -9.22 -5.02
C LEU A 57 -2.16 -9.37 -6.55
N LEU A 58 -3.17 -8.87 -7.24
CA LEU A 58 -3.10 -8.75 -8.69
C LEU A 58 -2.28 -7.51 -9.02
N ILE A 59 -1.11 -7.70 -9.60
CA ILE A 59 -0.17 -6.59 -9.78
C ILE A 59 -0.64 -5.66 -10.89
N ARG A 60 -0.56 -4.35 -10.64
CA ARG A 60 -0.88 -3.29 -11.60
C ARG A 60 0.30 -2.40 -11.95
N ALA A 61 1.28 -2.30 -11.06
CA ALA A 61 2.44 -1.44 -11.29
C ALA A 61 3.67 -1.91 -10.51
N ARG A 62 4.83 -1.46 -10.99
CA ARG A 62 6.14 -1.64 -10.37
C ARG A 62 6.80 -0.27 -10.22
N THR A 63 7.37 -0.02 -9.04
CA THR A 63 8.13 1.21 -8.74
C THR A 63 9.36 0.86 -7.93
N ARG A 64 10.21 1.85 -7.68
CA ARG A 64 11.42 1.67 -6.86
C ARG A 64 11.39 2.57 -5.64
N ASN A 65 11.93 2.05 -4.56
CA ASN A 65 12.28 2.84 -3.39
C ASN A 65 13.75 3.29 -3.50
N PRO A 66 14.18 4.27 -2.70
CA PRO A 66 15.60 4.60 -2.56
C PRO A 66 16.41 3.34 -2.17
N GLU A 67 17.65 3.24 -2.63
CA GLU A 67 18.53 2.10 -2.32
C GLU A 67 18.76 1.92 -0.81
N THR A 68 18.68 3.02 -0.06
CA THR A 68 18.82 3.02 1.41
C THR A 68 17.59 2.52 2.14
N TYR A 69 16.46 2.28 1.44
CA TYR A 69 15.23 1.87 2.09
C TYR A 69 15.35 0.44 2.67
N ARG A 70 15.16 0.31 3.98
CA ARG A 70 15.45 -0.93 4.72
C ARG A 70 14.67 -2.15 4.24
N TYR A 71 13.44 -1.96 3.71
CA TYR A 71 12.59 -3.04 3.21
C TYR A 71 12.83 -3.40 1.74
N GLY A 72 13.76 -2.73 1.09
CA GLY A 72 14.23 -3.05 -0.25
C GLY A 72 13.83 -2.06 -1.33
N THR A 73 14.64 -2.07 -2.38
CA THR A 73 14.55 -1.15 -3.52
C THR A 73 13.36 -1.45 -4.43
N TYR A 74 12.94 -2.71 -4.52
CA TYR A 74 11.89 -3.13 -5.46
C TYR A 74 10.53 -3.09 -4.77
N ARG A 75 9.56 -2.44 -5.43
CA ARG A 75 8.17 -2.33 -4.96
C ARG A 75 7.21 -2.73 -6.07
N VAL A 76 6.18 -3.48 -5.70
CA VAL A 76 5.03 -3.79 -6.56
C VAL A 76 3.76 -3.31 -5.91
N TRP A 77 2.78 -2.92 -6.73
CA TRP A 77 1.49 -2.41 -6.31
C TRP A 77 0.39 -3.33 -6.81
N GLY A 78 -0.47 -3.76 -5.91
CA GLY A 78 -1.68 -4.51 -6.21
C GLY A 78 -2.80 -3.59 -6.67
N ASP A 79 -3.66 -4.11 -7.51
CA ASP A 79 -4.94 -3.52 -7.88
C ASP A 79 -5.87 -3.58 -6.66
N LEU A 80 -6.48 -2.46 -6.28
CA LEU A 80 -7.27 -2.34 -5.05
C LEU A 80 -8.59 -3.10 -5.11
N GLU A 81 -9.20 -3.21 -6.29
CA GLU A 81 -10.50 -3.85 -6.48
C GLU A 81 -10.37 -5.37 -6.70
N ARG A 82 -9.27 -5.78 -7.34
CA ARG A 82 -9.07 -7.15 -7.79
C ARG A 82 -8.15 -7.97 -6.89
N SER A 83 -7.34 -7.31 -6.04
CA SER A 83 -6.54 -8.00 -5.04
C SER A 83 -7.39 -8.44 -3.85
N ARG A 84 -7.01 -9.54 -3.22
CA ARG A 84 -7.76 -10.12 -2.11
C ARG A 84 -6.83 -10.38 -0.93
N TYR A 85 -7.25 -9.94 0.25
CA TYR A 85 -6.69 -10.34 1.52
C TYR A 85 -7.67 -11.33 2.15
N PHE A 86 -7.20 -12.52 2.51
CA PHE A 86 -8.07 -13.56 3.03
C PHE A 86 -8.21 -13.47 4.54
N ASN A 87 -9.43 -13.66 5.04
CA ASN A 87 -9.64 -13.95 6.46
C ASN A 87 -9.11 -15.35 6.72
N ILE A 88 -7.99 -15.43 7.44
CA ILE A 88 -7.28 -16.70 7.65
C ILE A 88 -7.91 -17.60 8.70
N ASP A 89 -8.90 -17.09 9.46
CA ASP A 89 -9.59 -17.88 10.47
C ASP A 89 -10.36 -19.02 9.81
N HIS A 90 -10.13 -20.24 10.28
CA HIS A 90 -10.78 -21.44 9.78
C HIS A 90 -10.50 -21.85 8.32
N LEU A 91 -9.56 -21.20 7.64
CA LEU A 91 -9.15 -21.63 6.30
C LEU A 91 -8.43 -22.99 6.36
N PRO A 92 -8.50 -23.79 5.28
CA PRO A 92 -7.83 -25.07 5.20
C PRO A 92 -6.33 -24.95 5.28
N ASN A 93 -5.66 -26.04 5.68
CA ASN A 93 -4.20 -26.12 5.63
C ASN A 93 -3.71 -26.08 4.17
N ALA A 94 -2.97 -25.05 3.83
CA ALA A 94 -2.40 -24.84 2.50
C ALA A 94 -1.02 -25.52 2.32
N GLU A 95 -0.40 -26.05 3.38
CA GLU A 95 0.94 -26.64 3.29
C GLU A 95 1.07 -27.73 2.23
N PRO A 96 0.12 -28.71 2.11
CA PRO A 96 0.23 -29.73 1.07
C PRO A 96 0.23 -29.16 -0.34
N ILE A 97 -0.60 -28.15 -0.59
CA ILE A 97 -0.66 -27.48 -1.90
C ILE A 97 0.61 -26.68 -2.17
N ILE A 98 1.06 -25.87 -1.20
CA ILE A 98 2.28 -25.08 -1.35
C ILE A 98 3.50 -25.97 -1.59
N ARG A 99 3.59 -27.13 -0.91
CA ARG A 99 4.67 -28.10 -1.13
C ARG A 99 4.62 -28.80 -2.50
N ALA A 100 3.46 -28.86 -3.11
CA ALA A 100 3.29 -29.42 -4.46
C ALA A 100 3.66 -28.44 -5.58
N LEU A 101 3.84 -27.14 -5.27
CA LEU A 101 4.23 -26.14 -6.27
C LEU A 101 5.66 -26.37 -6.75
N SER A 102 5.93 -25.97 -7.97
CA SER A 102 7.24 -26.14 -8.65
C SER A 102 8.39 -25.42 -7.94
N CYS A 103 8.11 -24.41 -7.15
CA CYS A 103 9.11 -23.55 -6.49
C CYS A 103 9.48 -23.98 -5.05
N THR A 104 8.82 -24.99 -4.50
CA THR A 104 9.04 -25.31 -3.08
C THR A 104 10.22 -26.26 -2.89
N SER A 105 10.81 -26.19 -1.71
CA SER A 105 11.90 -27.06 -1.28
C SER A 105 11.41 -28.07 -0.23
N ASN A 106 12.21 -29.11 0.01
CA ASN A 106 11.98 -30.12 1.06
C ASN A 106 12.33 -29.59 2.46
N ALA A 107 12.36 -28.27 2.69
CA ALA A 107 12.64 -27.69 4.00
C ALA A 107 11.65 -28.20 5.04
N ALA A 108 12.16 -28.61 6.21
CA ALA A 108 11.34 -29.11 7.31
C ALA A 108 10.32 -28.06 7.77
N ILE A 109 10.72 -26.78 7.79
CA ILE A 109 9.84 -25.64 8.09
C ILE A 109 9.67 -24.84 6.81
N LEU A 110 8.45 -24.86 6.25
CA LEU A 110 8.15 -24.25 4.95
C LEU A 110 8.53 -22.76 4.90
N GLY A 111 8.17 -21.97 5.91
CA GLY A 111 8.47 -20.54 5.97
C GLY A 111 9.96 -20.19 5.95
N GLN A 112 10.83 -21.08 6.40
CA GLN A 112 12.29 -20.86 6.38
C GLN A 112 12.86 -20.87 4.95
N SER A 113 12.21 -21.56 4.03
CA SER A 113 12.62 -21.58 2.62
C SER A 113 12.29 -20.29 1.86
N PHE A 114 11.62 -19.33 2.53
CA PHE A 114 11.22 -18.02 2.00
C PHE A 114 11.86 -16.87 2.78
N GLN A 115 13.18 -16.93 3.01
CA GLN A 115 13.91 -15.90 3.74
C GLN A 115 15.06 -15.33 2.91
N GLY A 116 15.46 -14.10 3.23
CA GLY A 116 16.58 -13.44 2.55
C GLY A 116 16.33 -13.31 1.03
N ASN A 117 17.29 -13.78 0.25
CA ASN A 117 17.20 -13.76 -1.22
C ASN A 117 16.11 -14.69 -1.79
N ALA A 118 15.63 -15.66 -0.99
CA ALA A 118 14.55 -16.56 -1.38
C ALA A 118 13.18 -16.13 -0.83
N ALA A 119 13.05 -14.90 -0.32
CA ALA A 119 11.81 -14.40 0.27
C ALA A 119 10.64 -14.38 -0.70
N VAL A 120 10.93 -14.22 -1.99
CA VAL A 120 9.95 -14.30 -3.09
C VAL A 120 10.43 -15.39 -4.03
N LYS A 121 9.52 -16.25 -4.47
CA LYS A 121 9.80 -17.32 -5.46
C LYS A 121 8.85 -17.21 -6.64
N GLN A 122 9.40 -17.56 -7.81
CA GLN A 122 8.61 -17.66 -9.02
C GLN A 122 7.83 -18.97 -9.03
N ILE A 123 6.60 -18.92 -9.54
CA ILE A 123 5.73 -20.08 -9.75
C ILE A 123 5.29 -20.15 -11.21
N THR A 124 4.88 -21.34 -11.63
CA THR A 124 4.39 -21.56 -12.99
C THR A 124 2.94 -21.10 -13.18
N ALA A 125 2.48 -20.98 -14.41
CA ALA A 125 1.08 -20.70 -14.70
C ALA A 125 0.13 -21.80 -14.19
N SER A 126 0.58 -23.06 -14.17
CA SER A 126 -0.18 -24.18 -13.59
C SER A 126 -0.27 -24.07 -12.07
N ASP A 127 0.79 -23.65 -11.40
CA ASP A 127 0.78 -23.37 -9.96
C ASP A 127 -0.19 -22.22 -9.62
N ASP A 128 -0.18 -21.14 -10.42
CA ASP A 128 -1.11 -20.02 -10.26
C ASP A 128 -2.57 -20.48 -10.41
N ALA A 129 -2.87 -21.27 -11.43
CA ALA A 129 -4.20 -21.84 -11.63
C ALA A 129 -4.64 -22.75 -10.45
N LEU A 130 -3.72 -23.53 -9.90
CA LEU A 130 -3.96 -24.36 -8.73
C LEU A 130 -4.29 -23.51 -7.50
N LEU A 131 -3.50 -22.46 -7.23
CA LEU A 131 -3.74 -21.54 -6.12
C LEU A 131 -5.05 -20.77 -6.29
N ARG A 132 -5.39 -20.30 -7.50
CA ARG A 132 -6.68 -19.66 -7.80
C ARG A 132 -7.86 -20.60 -7.53
N SER A 133 -7.75 -21.86 -7.94
CA SER A 133 -8.79 -22.85 -7.69
C SER A 133 -8.96 -23.14 -6.21
N PHE A 134 -7.84 -23.27 -5.48
CA PHE A 134 -7.86 -23.51 -4.04
C PHE A 134 -8.45 -22.35 -3.24
N CYS A 135 -8.13 -21.12 -3.62
CA CYS A 135 -8.55 -19.90 -2.92
C CYS A 135 -9.86 -19.31 -3.42
N ARG A 136 -10.56 -19.97 -4.37
CA ARG A 136 -11.73 -19.40 -5.07
C ARG A 136 -12.76 -18.82 -4.10
N ASP A 137 -13.14 -19.60 -3.11
CA ASP A 137 -14.24 -19.32 -2.20
C ASP A 137 -13.76 -18.82 -0.83
N PHE A 138 -12.49 -18.42 -0.72
CA PHE A 138 -11.97 -17.92 0.54
C PHE A 138 -12.58 -16.55 0.87
N PRO A 139 -13.08 -16.37 2.10
CA PRO A 139 -13.60 -15.08 2.55
C PRO A 139 -12.51 -14.03 2.61
N THR A 140 -12.84 -12.80 2.27
CA THR A 140 -11.94 -11.67 2.41
C THR A 140 -11.90 -11.17 3.86
N ASP A 141 -10.74 -10.69 4.29
CA ASP A 141 -10.57 -10.03 5.58
C ASP A 141 -11.19 -8.63 5.51
N ALA A 142 -12.18 -8.37 6.35
CA ALA A 142 -12.89 -7.10 6.35
C ALA A 142 -11.94 -5.91 6.68
N ARG A 143 -10.83 -6.18 7.40
CA ARG A 143 -9.81 -5.17 7.71
C ARG A 143 -9.04 -4.68 6.47
N ALA A 144 -9.10 -5.41 5.35
CA ALA A 144 -8.50 -5.00 4.10
C ALA A 144 -9.32 -3.98 3.31
N LYS A 145 -10.57 -3.71 3.71
CA LYS A 145 -11.35 -2.61 3.12
C LYS A 145 -10.62 -1.30 3.34
N LEU A 146 -10.55 -0.48 2.31
CA LEU A 146 -9.97 0.86 2.39
C LEU A 146 -11.06 1.89 2.68
N LEU A 147 -10.71 2.90 3.45
CA LEU A 147 -11.49 4.12 3.55
C LEU A 147 -11.41 4.86 2.22
N PRO A 148 -12.46 5.58 1.79
CA PRO A 148 -12.38 6.47 0.64
C PRO A 148 -11.38 7.59 0.95
N GLU A 149 -10.21 7.52 0.31
CA GLU A 149 -9.07 8.39 0.67
C GLU A 149 -9.33 9.85 0.41
N ASP A 150 -9.99 10.19 -0.69
CA ASP A 150 -10.38 11.55 -1.05
C ASP A 150 -11.30 12.19 0.01
N GLU A 151 -12.29 11.44 0.50
CA GLU A 151 -13.16 11.89 1.57
C GLU A 151 -12.41 11.98 2.93
N LEU A 152 -11.50 11.04 3.17
CA LEU A 152 -10.68 11.04 4.37
C LEU A 152 -9.73 12.25 4.38
N GLU A 153 -9.01 12.51 3.28
CA GLU A 153 -8.15 13.69 3.16
C GLU A 153 -8.95 14.98 3.30
N ALA A 154 -10.11 15.10 2.64
CA ALA A 154 -10.98 16.27 2.76
C ALA A 154 -11.44 16.50 4.20
N ALA A 155 -11.83 15.44 4.92
CA ALA A 155 -12.22 15.53 6.33
C ALA A 155 -11.06 15.94 7.22
N LEU A 156 -9.87 15.44 6.94
CA LEU A 156 -8.64 15.80 7.63
C LEU A 156 -8.23 17.26 7.36
N MET A 157 -8.32 17.72 6.12
CA MET A 157 -8.00 19.10 5.73
C MET A 157 -8.92 20.14 6.37
N THR A 158 -10.19 19.78 6.57
CA THR A 158 -11.20 20.65 7.19
C THR A 158 -11.29 20.51 8.70
N ASP A 159 -10.42 19.67 9.33
CA ASP A 159 -10.42 19.37 10.76
C ASP A 159 -11.81 18.89 11.25
N ASN A 160 -12.38 17.95 10.50
CA ASN A 160 -13.68 17.38 10.78
C ASN A 160 -13.58 15.95 11.33
N PRO A 161 -13.31 15.79 12.64
CA PRO A 161 -13.15 14.48 13.26
C PRO A 161 -14.45 13.65 13.26
N ASP A 162 -15.61 14.32 13.21
CA ASP A 162 -16.91 13.61 13.15
C ASP A 162 -17.08 12.91 11.82
N ARG A 163 -16.70 13.57 10.71
CA ARG A 163 -16.74 12.94 9.39
C ARG A 163 -15.78 11.77 9.30
N VAL A 164 -14.58 11.87 9.86
CA VAL A 164 -13.64 10.75 9.91
C VAL A 164 -14.22 9.58 10.69
N ARG A 165 -14.81 9.82 11.86
CA ARG A 165 -15.48 8.76 12.65
C ARG A 165 -16.62 8.10 11.88
N GLU A 166 -17.40 8.89 11.14
CA GLU A 166 -18.47 8.36 10.29
C GLU A 166 -17.94 7.48 9.15
N LEU A 167 -16.91 7.93 8.44
CA LEU A 167 -16.26 7.13 7.38
C LEU A 167 -15.77 5.79 7.91
N ILE A 168 -15.10 5.79 9.07
CA ILE A 168 -14.64 4.57 9.73
C ILE A 168 -15.84 3.67 10.08
N ARG A 169 -16.88 4.24 10.70
CA ARG A 169 -18.08 3.49 11.11
C ARG A 169 -18.81 2.85 9.93
N VAL A 170 -18.94 3.56 8.81
CA VAL A 170 -19.62 3.06 7.61
C VAL A 170 -18.78 1.99 6.92
N THR A 171 -17.48 2.18 6.83
CA THR A 171 -16.58 1.24 6.14
C THR A 171 -16.38 -0.04 6.94
N TYR A 172 -16.32 0.08 8.27
CA TYR A 172 -16.04 -1.02 9.19
C TYR A 172 -17.19 -1.18 10.21
N ALA A 173 -18.34 -1.62 9.76
CA ALA A 173 -19.54 -1.77 10.61
C ALA A 173 -19.41 -2.86 11.71
N ASP A 174 -18.31 -3.57 11.77
CA ASP A 174 -18.07 -4.72 12.64
C ASP A 174 -17.14 -4.30 13.82
N GLU A 175 -17.45 -4.79 15.04
CA GLU A 175 -16.72 -4.48 16.28
C GLU A 175 -15.24 -4.96 16.27
N SER A 176 -14.87 -5.88 15.37
CA SER A 176 -13.48 -6.36 15.20
C SER A 176 -12.48 -5.25 14.81
N HIS A 177 -12.96 -4.04 14.53
CA HIS A 177 -12.16 -2.93 14.02
C HIS A 177 -11.82 -1.85 15.05
N GLN A 178 -12.15 -2.06 16.33
CA GLN A 178 -11.91 -1.07 17.40
C GLN A 178 -10.44 -0.61 17.47
N ASN A 179 -9.48 -1.52 17.31
CA ASN A 179 -8.06 -1.17 17.30
C ASN A 179 -7.66 -0.27 16.13
N ARG A 180 -8.30 -0.46 14.97
CA ARG A 180 -8.06 0.36 13.79
C ARG A 180 -8.68 1.75 13.95
N MET A 181 -9.88 1.82 14.50
CA MET A 181 -10.55 3.07 14.85
C MET A 181 -9.73 3.89 15.84
N GLN A 182 -9.21 3.27 16.89
CA GLN A 182 -8.38 3.94 17.88
C GLN A 182 -7.12 4.55 17.25
N ARG A 183 -6.43 3.83 16.36
CA ARG A 183 -5.22 4.29 15.69
C ARG A 183 -5.48 5.40 14.67
N PHE A 184 -6.57 5.33 13.92
CA PHE A 184 -6.99 6.44 13.08
C PHE A 184 -7.29 7.69 13.92
N GLN A 185 -7.94 7.55 15.05
CA GLN A 185 -8.20 8.65 15.98
C GLN A 185 -6.88 9.24 16.53
N GLU A 186 -5.92 8.40 16.90
CA GLU A 186 -4.59 8.82 17.34
C GLU A 186 -3.83 9.55 16.21
N THR A 187 -3.87 9.03 14.99
CA THR A 187 -3.26 9.68 13.82
C THR A 187 -3.88 11.05 13.53
N ILE A 188 -5.21 11.17 13.65
CA ILE A 188 -5.93 12.42 13.46
C ILE A 188 -5.60 13.42 14.57
N ALA A 189 -5.54 12.96 15.83
CA ALA A 189 -5.24 13.83 16.98
C ALA A 189 -3.80 14.38 16.95
N THR A 190 -2.88 13.66 16.32
CA THR A 190 -1.46 14.08 16.17
C THR A 190 -1.21 14.86 14.89
N ARG A 191 -2.21 14.98 14.01
CA ARG A 191 -2.06 15.69 12.74
C ARG A 191 -1.75 17.16 12.94
N SER A 192 -0.65 17.57 12.34
CA SER A 192 -0.21 18.95 12.39
C SER A 192 -0.57 19.68 11.09
N ARG A 193 -1.53 20.63 11.17
CA ARG A 193 -1.72 21.64 10.10
C ARG A 193 -0.41 22.36 9.75
N GLN A 194 0.54 22.31 10.66
CA GLN A 194 1.85 22.90 10.50
C GLN A 194 2.58 22.32 9.28
N HIS A 195 2.50 21.02 9.01
CA HIS A 195 3.15 20.42 7.85
C HIS A 195 2.57 20.92 6.51
N VAL A 196 1.26 21.18 6.45
CA VAL A 196 0.64 21.77 5.26
C VAL A 196 1.09 23.21 5.03
N LEU A 197 1.17 24.00 6.11
CA LEU A 197 1.67 25.38 6.04
C LEU A 197 3.15 25.40 5.68
N GLU A 198 3.95 24.55 6.31
CA GLU A 198 5.37 24.40 6.03
C GLU A 198 5.59 23.99 4.56
N LEU A 199 4.80 23.05 4.03
CA LEU A 199 4.88 22.64 2.63
C LEU A 199 4.54 23.79 1.67
N ARG A 200 3.52 24.60 1.99
CA ARG A 200 3.17 25.80 1.24
C ARG A 200 4.28 26.85 1.25
N ASP A 201 4.92 27.02 2.39
CA ASP A 201 6.05 27.98 2.52
C ASP A 201 7.27 27.48 1.72
N ILE A 202 7.62 26.19 1.82
CA ILE A 202 8.74 25.59 1.09
C ILE A 202 8.58 25.78 -0.43
N TYR A 203 7.37 25.62 -0.94
CA TYR A 203 7.09 25.63 -2.40
C TYR A 203 6.44 26.93 -2.87
N ASP A 204 6.29 27.93 -2.00
CA ASP A 204 5.62 29.19 -2.32
C ASP A 204 4.22 29.00 -2.91
N GLY A 205 3.49 27.99 -2.40
CA GLY A 205 2.18 27.60 -2.89
C GLY A 205 2.15 26.94 -4.28
N CYS A 206 3.30 26.67 -4.91
CA CYS A 206 3.37 26.09 -6.25
C CYS A 206 3.16 24.59 -6.27
N CYS A 207 2.53 24.09 -7.32
CA CYS A 207 2.38 22.66 -7.57
C CYS A 207 3.74 21.99 -7.83
N GLN A 208 4.08 20.94 -7.09
CA GLN A 208 5.36 20.24 -7.28
C GLN A 208 5.46 19.49 -8.61
N LEU A 209 4.32 19.06 -9.20
CA LEU A 209 4.31 18.35 -10.48
C LEU A 209 4.45 19.27 -11.69
N CYS A 210 3.73 20.39 -11.76
CA CYS A 210 3.73 21.25 -12.94
C CYS A 210 4.27 22.67 -12.70
N ALA A 211 4.78 22.95 -11.50
CA ALA A 211 5.28 24.26 -11.09
C ALA A 211 4.26 25.42 -11.22
N TRP A 212 2.98 25.14 -11.46
CA TRP A 212 1.96 26.19 -11.52
C TRP A 212 1.81 26.90 -10.19
N SER A 213 1.86 28.26 -10.26
CA SER A 213 1.65 29.15 -9.12
C SER A 213 0.23 29.73 -9.13
N PRO A 214 -0.67 29.26 -8.25
CA PRO A 214 -1.99 29.85 -8.14
C PRO A 214 -1.96 31.26 -7.56
N ARG A 215 -0.96 31.61 -6.73
CA ARG A 215 -0.80 32.96 -6.21
C ARG A 215 -0.59 34.00 -7.33
N GLU A 216 0.22 33.66 -8.33
CA GLU A 216 0.43 34.53 -9.50
C GLU A 216 -0.82 34.67 -10.36
N THR A 217 -1.63 33.60 -10.46
CA THR A 217 -2.82 33.58 -11.31
C THR A 217 -4.05 34.20 -10.63
N TYR A 218 -4.25 33.89 -9.35
CA TYR A 218 -5.49 34.18 -8.63
C TYR A 218 -5.28 34.97 -7.32
N GLY A 219 -4.04 35.26 -6.94
CA GLY A 219 -3.71 35.92 -5.68
C GLY A 219 -4.01 35.07 -4.43
N SER A 220 -4.15 33.74 -4.57
CA SER A 220 -4.57 32.84 -3.51
C SER A 220 -3.91 31.48 -3.60
N ASP A 221 -3.76 30.80 -2.46
CA ASP A 221 -3.26 29.41 -2.39
C ASP A 221 -4.41 28.44 -2.63
N ILE A 222 -4.32 27.66 -3.70
CA ILE A 222 -5.28 26.61 -4.03
C ILE A 222 -4.61 25.24 -4.26
N CYS A 223 -3.29 25.13 -4.14
CA CYS A 223 -2.64 23.82 -4.11
C CYS A 223 -2.92 23.11 -2.79
N GLU A 224 -3.08 21.81 -2.87
CA GLU A 224 -3.47 20.92 -1.78
C GLU A 224 -2.32 20.00 -1.42
N ALA A 225 -2.17 19.71 -0.13
CA ALA A 225 -1.22 18.69 0.33
C ALA A 225 -1.83 17.30 0.11
N HIS A 226 -1.07 16.41 -0.51
CA HIS A 226 -1.47 15.04 -0.80
C HIS A 226 -0.49 14.05 -0.19
N HIS A 227 -1.01 12.97 0.42
CA HIS A 227 -0.21 11.89 0.99
C HIS A 227 0.23 10.92 -0.09
N ILE A 228 1.54 10.81 -0.34
CA ILE A 228 2.09 9.88 -1.33
C ILE A 228 1.74 8.43 -0.95
N HIS A 229 1.97 8.05 0.30
CA HIS A 229 1.45 6.82 0.88
C HIS A 229 0.18 7.18 1.64
N TRP A 230 -0.94 6.76 1.14
CA TRP A 230 -2.26 7.12 1.62
C TRP A 230 -2.49 6.76 3.08
N ILE A 231 -3.17 7.62 3.81
CA ILE A 231 -3.50 7.40 5.22
C ILE A 231 -4.33 6.13 5.40
N SER A 232 -5.29 5.89 4.53
CA SER A 232 -6.13 4.67 4.56
C SER A 232 -5.34 3.37 4.41
N ARG A 233 -4.15 3.44 3.84
CA ARG A 233 -3.21 2.32 3.64
C ARG A 233 -2.07 2.31 4.67
N GLY A 234 -2.21 3.06 5.75
CA GLY A 234 -1.21 3.14 6.81
C GLY A 234 -0.09 4.14 6.54
N GLY A 235 -0.31 5.11 5.67
CA GLY A 235 0.55 6.27 5.52
C GLY A 235 0.60 7.11 6.81
N THR A 236 1.59 7.98 6.89
CA THR A 236 1.76 8.93 8.01
C THR A 236 1.61 10.36 7.53
N ASP A 237 1.32 11.26 8.45
CA ASP A 237 1.23 12.70 8.19
C ASP A 237 2.60 13.40 8.25
N ALA A 238 3.69 12.66 8.08
CA ALA A 238 5.03 13.22 8.05
C ALA A 238 5.27 14.05 6.78
N LEU A 239 6.00 15.16 6.89
CA LEU A 239 6.34 16.02 5.75
C LEU A 239 6.99 15.22 4.60
N SER A 240 7.82 14.21 4.93
CA SER A 240 8.45 13.33 3.96
C SER A 240 7.49 12.43 3.16
N ASN A 241 6.22 12.36 3.58
CA ASN A 241 5.13 11.63 2.89
C ASN A 241 4.15 12.57 2.18
N LEU A 242 4.41 13.87 2.16
CA LEU A 242 3.51 14.87 1.60
C LEU A 242 4.08 15.52 0.34
N VAL A 243 3.22 15.81 -0.61
CA VAL A 243 3.51 16.66 -1.78
C VAL A 243 2.45 17.75 -1.91
N LEU A 244 2.84 18.93 -2.39
CA LEU A 244 1.91 20.02 -2.71
C LEU A 244 1.55 19.95 -4.19
N VAL A 245 0.29 19.75 -4.50
CA VAL A 245 -0.20 19.57 -5.88
C VAL A 245 -1.40 20.45 -6.20
N CYS A 246 -1.55 20.86 -7.45
CA CYS A 246 -2.74 21.58 -7.88
C CYS A 246 -3.97 20.65 -7.88
N PRO A 247 -5.20 21.20 -7.85
CA PRO A 247 -6.43 20.40 -7.82
C PRO A 247 -6.56 19.38 -8.96
N ASN A 248 -6.00 19.69 -10.14
CA ASN A 248 -6.02 18.78 -11.27
C ASN A 248 -5.14 17.56 -11.03
N HIS A 249 -3.88 17.77 -10.55
CA HIS A 249 -2.98 16.67 -10.23
C HIS A 249 -3.48 15.88 -9.02
N HIS A 250 -4.03 16.56 -7.99
CA HIS A 250 -4.63 15.89 -6.83
C HIS A 250 -5.72 14.90 -7.26
N ARG A 251 -6.67 15.35 -8.08
CA ARG A 251 -7.74 14.49 -8.63
C ARG A 251 -7.21 13.38 -9.52
N ALA A 252 -6.18 13.65 -10.34
CA ALA A 252 -5.57 12.63 -11.19
C ALA A 252 -4.89 11.54 -10.35
N ILE A 253 -4.16 11.92 -9.31
CA ILE A 253 -3.51 10.97 -8.39
C ILE A 253 -4.56 10.04 -7.75
N HIS A 254 -5.64 10.60 -7.21
CA HIS A 254 -6.73 9.79 -6.64
C HIS A 254 -7.42 8.92 -7.69
N ARG A 255 -7.76 9.50 -8.86
CA ARG A 255 -8.49 8.80 -9.92
C ARG A 255 -7.75 7.58 -10.44
N PHE A 256 -6.44 7.65 -10.55
CA PHE A 256 -5.59 6.57 -11.05
C PHE A 256 -4.99 5.72 -9.93
N ASP A 257 -5.30 6.03 -8.64
CA ASP A 257 -4.59 5.42 -7.51
C ASP A 257 -3.09 5.39 -7.81
N ALA A 258 -2.52 6.54 -8.15
CA ALA A 258 -1.24 6.66 -8.83
C ALA A 258 -0.08 6.13 -7.99
N PRO A 259 0.61 5.04 -8.41
CA PRO A 259 1.81 4.58 -7.75
C PRO A 259 2.90 5.64 -7.81
N PHE A 260 3.65 5.76 -6.72
CA PHE A 260 4.78 6.67 -6.65
C PHE A 260 6.11 5.90 -6.71
N ASP A 261 6.98 6.30 -7.61
CA ASP A 261 8.37 5.85 -7.67
C ASP A 261 9.25 6.77 -6.83
N TRP A 262 9.65 6.28 -5.66
CA TRP A 262 10.43 7.05 -4.69
C TRP A 262 11.88 7.26 -5.12
N ALA A 263 12.42 6.37 -5.97
CA ALA A 263 13.79 6.53 -6.47
C ALA A 263 13.89 7.68 -7.46
N ASP A 264 12.84 7.89 -8.24
CA ASP A 264 12.81 8.90 -9.29
C ASP A 264 11.88 10.09 -8.95
N ASN A 265 11.25 10.09 -7.77
CA ASN A 265 10.25 11.07 -7.33
C ASN A 265 9.18 11.34 -8.40
N ALA A 266 8.49 10.29 -8.84
CA ALA A 266 7.54 10.37 -9.95
C ALA A 266 6.27 9.57 -9.69
N PHE A 267 5.11 10.12 -10.09
CA PHE A 267 3.84 9.40 -10.13
C PHE A 267 3.65 8.66 -11.46
N GLN A 268 2.96 7.53 -11.41
CA GLN A 268 2.47 6.81 -12.59
C GLN A 268 0.97 7.10 -12.76
N LEU A 269 0.63 8.02 -13.67
CA LEU A 269 -0.73 8.52 -13.90
C LEU A 269 -1.28 7.93 -15.20
N GLY A 270 -2.17 6.92 -15.11
CA GLY A 270 -2.88 6.38 -16.27
C GLY A 270 -1.99 5.96 -17.45
N GLY A 271 -0.80 5.43 -17.17
CA GLY A 271 0.18 5.02 -18.20
C GLY A 271 1.23 6.09 -18.53
N THR A 272 1.07 7.31 -18.02
CA THR A 272 2.07 8.39 -18.11
C THR A 272 2.87 8.46 -16.84
N ARG A 273 4.16 8.71 -16.94
CA ARG A 273 5.04 8.96 -15.80
C ARG A 273 5.32 10.45 -15.67
N GLU A 274 4.97 11.02 -14.51
CA GLU A 274 5.16 12.44 -14.22
C GLU A 274 6.07 12.60 -13.00
N ALA A 275 7.28 13.13 -13.24
CA ALA A 275 8.23 13.42 -12.18
C ALA A 275 7.92 14.77 -11.53
N LEU A 276 8.25 14.90 -10.24
CA LEU A 276 8.16 16.18 -9.54
C LEU A 276 9.14 17.19 -10.16
N MET A 277 8.63 18.31 -10.65
CA MET A 277 9.44 19.41 -11.16
C MET A 277 10.12 20.20 -10.04
N LEU A 278 9.48 20.29 -8.88
CA LEU A 278 9.97 20.99 -7.70
C LEU A 278 10.25 19.99 -6.57
N GLN A 279 11.49 19.98 -6.08
CA GLN A 279 11.95 19.06 -5.02
C GLN A 279 12.82 19.84 -4.04
N LYS A 280 12.23 20.41 -3.00
CA LYS A 280 12.91 21.24 -2.00
C LYS A 280 12.97 20.61 -0.62
N HIS A 281 12.32 19.46 -0.40
CA HIS A 281 12.40 18.69 0.83
C HIS A 281 12.55 17.19 0.53
N PRO A 282 13.11 16.39 1.45
CA PRO A 282 13.30 14.98 1.24
C PRO A 282 11.96 14.23 1.29
N LEU A 283 11.74 13.35 0.29
CA LEU A 283 10.64 12.41 0.29
C LEU A 283 11.17 11.02 0.64
N MET A 284 10.50 10.33 1.55
CA MET A 284 10.90 8.99 2.00
C MET A 284 9.69 8.08 2.14
N PRO A 285 9.78 6.81 1.70
CA PRO A 285 8.73 5.83 1.95
C PRO A 285 8.53 5.67 3.45
N VAL A 286 7.27 5.52 3.86
CA VAL A 286 6.94 5.32 5.28
C VAL A 286 7.63 4.05 5.80
N GLU A 287 8.40 4.21 6.87
CA GLU A 287 9.00 3.11 7.62
C GLU A 287 8.08 2.72 8.79
N ARG A 288 7.66 1.46 8.84
CA ARG A 288 6.80 0.90 9.89
C ARG A 288 7.57 0.02 10.84
#